data_7eb48a1dd14f86d4688c0a6077928fa0
#
_entry.id   7eb48a1dd14f86d4688c0a6077928fa0
#
_cell.length_a   1.000
_cell.length_b   1.000
_cell.length_c   1.000
_cell.angle_alpha   90.00
_cell.angle_beta   90.00
_cell.angle_gamma   90.00
#
_symmetry.space_group_name_H-M   'P 1'
#
loop_
_entity.id
_entity.type
_entity.pdbx_description
1 polymer ?
#
loop_
_entity_poly.entity_id
_entity_poly.type
_entity_poly.pdbx_seq_one_letter_code
_entity_poly.pdbx_strand_id
1 'polypeptide(L)'
;MAYESPAYEVERSIDDVEIRRYEPYVVAETFVQASLEQAGNGGFRRLAGYIFGGNETAGGDSTKIAMTTPVTQDRVGDEFRVRFMMPSEYDLETLPSPRDERVTLTRVGAQRLGAVRYSGRWSASGFEHHLDHLRSRLEANGYTTVGEPIWARYDPPWKPWFLRRNEVLLAIEGDAGAG
;
A
#
# COMPACT_ATOMS: atom_id res chain seq x y z
N MET A 1 -13.14 12.70 -9.13
CA MET A 1 -12.17 12.00 -9.99
C MET A 1 -11.61 10.81 -9.22
N ALA A 2 -11.69 9.62 -9.77
CA ALA A 2 -11.15 8.43 -9.13
C ALA A 2 -9.64 8.34 -9.36
N TYR A 3 -8.87 8.04 -8.30
CA TYR A 3 -7.44 7.77 -8.41
C TYR A 3 -7.22 6.34 -8.90
N GLU A 4 -6.13 6.12 -9.63
CA GLU A 4 -5.73 4.78 -10.02
C GLU A 4 -5.34 3.96 -8.78
N SER A 5 -5.67 2.67 -8.80
CA SER A 5 -5.35 1.71 -7.74
C SER A 5 -4.76 0.44 -8.35
N PRO A 6 -4.00 -0.35 -7.59
CA PRO A 6 -3.47 -1.62 -8.08
C PRO A 6 -4.59 -2.55 -8.56
N ALA A 7 -4.39 -3.18 -9.70
CA ALA A 7 -5.34 -4.13 -10.26
C ALA A 7 -5.34 -5.43 -9.46
N TYR A 8 -6.52 -5.94 -9.14
CA TYR A 8 -6.67 -7.25 -8.51
C TYR A 8 -7.98 -7.91 -8.91
N GLU A 9 -8.01 -9.23 -8.77
CA GLU A 9 -9.21 -10.02 -8.90
C GLU A 9 -9.59 -10.61 -7.54
N VAL A 10 -10.87 -10.63 -7.22
CA VAL A 10 -11.39 -11.29 -6.02
C VAL A 10 -11.59 -12.77 -6.35
N GLU A 11 -10.77 -13.65 -5.77
CA GLU A 11 -10.89 -15.09 -5.95
C GLU A 11 -12.03 -15.68 -5.13
N ARG A 12 -12.22 -15.15 -3.92
CA ARG A 12 -13.20 -15.65 -2.96
C ARG A 12 -13.58 -14.56 -1.97
N SER A 13 -14.82 -14.56 -1.55
CA SER A 13 -15.33 -13.71 -0.47
C SER A 13 -15.79 -14.59 0.69
N ILE A 14 -15.37 -14.23 1.90
CA ILE A 14 -15.71 -14.89 3.16
C ILE A 14 -16.24 -13.80 4.08
N ASP A 15 -17.55 -13.59 4.08
CA ASP A 15 -18.22 -12.48 4.78
C ASP A 15 -17.62 -11.14 4.32
N ASP A 16 -16.96 -10.39 5.22
CA ASP A 16 -16.32 -9.11 4.94
C ASP A 16 -14.84 -9.23 4.52
N VAL A 17 -14.34 -10.46 4.39
CA VAL A 17 -12.96 -10.74 3.97
C VAL A 17 -12.92 -11.18 2.52
N GLU A 18 -11.99 -10.63 1.76
CA GLU A 18 -11.74 -11.03 0.38
C GLU A 18 -10.38 -11.67 0.24
N ILE A 19 -10.30 -12.72 -0.56
CA ILE A 19 -9.02 -13.26 -1.06
C ILE A 19 -8.80 -12.63 -2.42
N ARG A 20 -7.73 -11.88 -2.54
CA ARG A 20 -7.41 -11.10 -3.75
C ARG A 20 -6.12 -11.56 -4.39
N ARG A 21 -6.13 -11.60 -5.71
CA ARG A 21 -4.92 -11.79 -6.52
C ARG A 21 -4.56 -10.45 -7.15
N TYR A 22 -3.45 -9.89 -6.72
CA TYR A 22 -2.94 -8.61 -7.24
C TYR A 22 -1.96 -8.84 -8.37
N GLU A 23 -2.08 -8.02 -9.42
CA GLU A 23 -1.10 -7.98 -10.50
C GLU A 23 0.16 -7.23 -10.06
N PRO A 24 1.31 -7.45 -10.71
CA PRO A 24 2.52 -6.68 -10.43
C PRO A 24 2.32 -5.18 -10.70
N TYR A 25 2.97 -4.34 -9.90
CA TYR A 25 2.97 -2.90 -10.09
C TYR A 25 4.25 -2.28 -9.57
N VAL A 26 4.50 -1.02 -9.94
CA VAL A 26 5.69 -0.27 -9.50
C VAL A 26 5.30 0.68 -8.38
N VAL A 27 6.18 0.82 -7.40
CA VAL A 27 5.98 1.71 -6.27
C VAL A 27 7.17 2.65 -6.09
N ALA A 28 6.89 3.82 -5.52
CA ALA A 28 7.89 4.63 -4.84
C ALA A 28 7.77 4.32 -3.35
N GLU A 29 8.88 4.01 -2.71
CA GLU A 29 8.89 3.62 -1.30
C GLU A 29 9.94 4.36 -0.49
N THR A 30 9.69 4.48 0.80
CA THR A 30 10.61 5.07 1.75
C THR A 30 10.44 4.38 3.11
N PHE A 31 11.51 4.43 3.92
CA PHE A 31 11.53 3.82 5.25
C PHE A 31 11.54 4.92 6.31
N VAL A 32 10.72 4.75 7.34
CA VAL A 32 10.58 5.72 8.42
C VAL A 32 10.67 5.00 9.76
N GLN A 33 11.55 5.48 10.62
CA GLN A 33 11.68 5.00 11.99
C GLN A 33 10.81 5.87 12.90
N ALA A 34 9.59 5.40 13.19
CA ALA A 34 8.59 6.13 13.98
C ALA A 34 7.50 5.14 14.44
N SER A 35 6.51 5.63 15.16
CA SER A 35 5.32 4.83 15.48
C SER A 35 4.51 4.55 14.21
N LEU A 36 3.61 3.57 14.26
CA LEU A 36 2.73 3.22 13.14
C LEU A 36 2.00 4.44 12.57
N GLU A 37 1.47 5.29 13.46
CA GLU A 37 0.69 6.46 13.06
C GLU A 37 1.57 7.58 12.48
N GLN A 38 2.73 7.82 13.08
CA GLN A 38 3.66 8.88 12.65
C GLN A 38 4.41 8.52 11.37
N ALA A 39 4.73 7.25 11.18
CA ALA A 39 5.44 6.79 10.00
C ALA A 39 4.68 7.10 8.71
N GLY A 40 3.37 6.93 8.73
CA GLY A 40 2.52 7.24 7.59
C GLY A 40 2.62 8.70 7.16
N ASN A 41 2.63 9.63 8.11
CA ASN A 41 2.73 11.07 7.82
C ASN A 41 4.11 11.44 7.27
N GLY A 42 5.16 10.96 7.88
CA GLY A 42 6.55 11.21 7.44
C GLY A 42 6.81 10.63 6.06
N GLY A 43 6.41 9.38 5.85
CA GLY A 43 6.55 8.71 4.57
C GLY A 43 5.73 9.37 3.46
N PHE A 44 4.49 9.75 3.78
CA PHE A 44 3.62 10.44 2.83
C PHE A 44 4.27 11.74 2.32
N ARG A 45 4.76 12.59 3.21
CA ARG A 45 5.41 13.85 2.81
C ARG A 45 6.59 13.63 1.87
N ARG A 46 7.41 12.65 2.18
CA ARG A 46 8.60 12.34 1.40
C ARG A 46 8.24 11.85 -0.01
N LEU A 47 7.27 10.95 -0.10
CA LEU A 47 6.79 10.42 -1.37
C LEU A 47 5.99 11.44 -2.17
N ALA A 48 5.18 12.26 -1.50
CA ALA A 48 4.50 13.39 -2.12
C ALA A 48 5.50 14.38 -2.73
N GLY A 49 6.60 14.66 -2.04
CA GLY A 49 7.68 15.46 -2.58
C GLY A 49 8.21 14.92 -3.91
N TYR A 50 8.38 13.61 -3.99
CA TYR A 50 8.81 12.95 -5.22
C TYR A 50 7.83 13.16 -6.37
N ILE A 51 6.55 12.88 -6.16
CA ILE A 51 5.54 12.96 -7.24
C ILE A 51 5.18 14.39 -7.62
N PHE A 52 5.39 15.37 -6.74
CA PHE A 52 5.08 16.78 -7.02
C PHE A 52 6.27 17.57 -7.58
N GLY A 53 7.31 16.92 -8.03
CA GLY A 53 8.42 17.55 -8.73
C GLY A 53 9.81 17.33 -8.15
N GLY A 54 9.93 16.64 -7.01
CA GLY A 54 11.22 16.25 -6.43
C GLY A 54 11.88 15.10 -7.18
N ASN A 55 11.98 15.24 -8.50
CA ASN A 55 12.48 14.21 -9.40
C ASN A 55 13.20 14.83 -10.61
N GLU A 56 13.87 13.98 -11.35
CA GLU A 56 14.61 14.38 -12.55
C GLU A 56 14.35 13.40 -13.69
N THR A 57 13.82 13.90 -14.80
CA THR A 57 13.63 13.12 -16.02
C THR A 57 14.95 12.90 -16.76
N ALA A 58 14.96 12.03 -17.76
CA ALA A 58 16.14 11.79 -18.60
C ALA A 58 16.66 13.06 -19.26
N GLY A 59 15.80 14.04 -19.51
CA GLY A 59 16.16 15.35 -20.05
C GLY A 59 16.65 16.38 -19.02
N GLY A 60 16.69 16.00 -17.73
CA GLY A 60 17.11 16.89 -16.64
C GLY A 60 16.00 17.75 -16.05
N ASP A 61 14.78 17.64 -16.55
CA ASP A 61 13.63 18.41 -16.07
C ASP A 61 12.91 17.71 -14.93
N SER A 62 12.07 18.46 -14.23
CA SER A 62 11.15 17.94 -13.21
C SER A 62 9.78 17.71 -13.83
N THR A 63 9.04 16.72 -13.34
CA THR A 63 7.68 16.46 -13.79
C THR A 63 6.78 16.10 -12.62
N LYS A 64 5.48 16.28 -12.81
CA LYS A 64 4.48 15.84 -11.83
C LYS A 64 3.96 14.46 -12.21
N ILE A 65 3.86 13.61 -11.21
CA ILE A 65 3.28 12.27 -11.34
C ILE A 65 1.91 12.30 -10.66
N ALA A 66 0.90 11.71 -11.30
CA ALA A 66 -0.45 11.68 -10.74
C ALA A 66 -0.51 10.87 -9.44
N MET A 67 -1.29 11.36 -8.47
CA MET A 67 -1.54 10.65 -7.21
C MET A 67 -2.34 9.37 -7.46
N THR A 68 -2.01 8.34 -6.72
CA THR A 68 -2.71 7.04 -6.73
C THR A 68 -3.21 6.70 -5.33
N THR A 69 -4.02 5.67 -5.21
CA THR A 69 -4.47 5.10 -3.93
C THR A 69 -4.31 3.57 -3.97
N PRO A 70 -4.12 2.90 -2.85
CA PRO A 70 -3.93 3.43 -1.51
C PRO A 70 -2.49 3.85 -1.23
N VAL A 71 -2.28 4.55 -0.12
CA VAL A 71 -0.98 4.67 0.54
C VAL A 71 -0.86 3.47 1.47
N THR A 72 0.17 2.67 1.30
CA THR A 72 0.38 1.48 2.12
C THR A 72 1.56 1.64 3.05
N GLN A 73 1.49 0.99 4.20
CA GLN A 73 2.62 0.88 5.10
C GLN A 73 2.66 -0.50 5.75
N ASP A 74 3.86 -1.01 5.93
CA ASP A 74 4.13 -2.27 6.60
C ASP A 74 5.45 -2.18 7.37
N ARG A 75 5.64 -3.09 8.32
CA ARG A 75 6.86 -3.14 9.13
C ARG A 75 7.95 -3.93 8.40
N VAL A 76 9.16 -3.38 8.37
CA VAL A 76 10.36 -4.06 7.88
C VAL A 76 11.45 -3.85 8.93
N GLY A 77 11.76 -4.89 9.71
CA GLY A 77 12.66 -4.75 10.85
C GLY A 77 12.08 -3.83 11.93
N ASP A 78 12.81 -2.80 12.29
CA ASP A 78 12.41 -1.78 13.25
C ASP A 78 11.86 -0.49 12.61
N GLU A 79 11.73 -0.49 11.29
CA GLU A 79 11.21 0.64 10.52
C GLU A 79 9.85 0.30 9.88
N PHE A 80 9.14 1.34 9.45
CA PHE A 80 7.97 1.20 8.60
C PHE A 80 8.32 1.58 7.17
N ARG A 81 7.88 0.75 6.23
CA ARG A 81 7.98 1.02 4.80
C ARG A 81 6.66 1.63 4.34
N VAL A 82 6.74 2.82 3.76
CA VAL A 82 5.59 3.52 3.18
C VAL A 82 5.72 3.50 1.67
N ARG A 83 4.65 3.19 0.98
CA ARG A 83 4.62 3.04 -0.49
C ARG A 83 3.49 3.82 -1.14
N PHE A 84 3.81 4.42 -2.29
CA PHE A 84 2.82 4.90 -3.27
C PHE A 84 2.93 4.03 -4.52
N MET A 85 1.80 3.52 -5.02
CA MET A 85 1.79 2.93 -6.35
C MET A 85 2.09 4.01 -7.38
N MET A 86 2.89 3.69 -8.39
CA MET A 86 3.09 4.57 -9.52
C MET A 86 2.00 4.32 -10.57
N PRO A 87 1.53 5.35 -11.29
CA PRO A 87 0.56 5.17 -12.36
C PRO A 87 1.02 4.10 -13.37
N SER A 88 0.08 3.32 -13.88
CA SER A 88 0.37 2.19 -14.77
C SER A 88 1.02 2.58 -16.09
N GLU A 89 0.95 3.85 -16.47
CA GLU A 89 1.64 4.39 -17.66
C GLU A 89 3.17 4.40 -17.52
N TYR A 90 3.69 4.28 -16.29
CA TYR A 90 5.12 4.27 -16.01
C TYR A 90 5.62 2.85 -15.71
N ASP A 91 6.87 2.62 -16.03
CA ASP A 91 7.66 1.50 -15.54
C ASP A 91 8.94 2.01 -14.86
N LEU A 92 9.79 1.10 -14.36
CA LEU A 92 11.02 1.50 -13.68
C LEU A 92 11.99 2.28 -14.59
N GLU A 93 11.92 2.09 -15.90
CA GLU A 93 12.80 2.74 -16.86
C GLU A 93 12.30 4.13 -17.27
N THR A 94 10.98 4.33 -17.25
CA THR A 94 10.36 5.59 -17.67
C THR A 94 10.06 6.55 -16.52
N LEU A 95 10.09 6.09 -15.27
CA LEU A 95 9.92 6.95 -14.11
C LEU A 95 11.10 7.91 -13.96
N PRO A 96 10.84 9.18 -13.63
CA PRO A 96 11.93 10.10 -13.30
C PRO A 96 12.66 9.65 -12.04
N SER A 97 13.94 9.97 -11.94
CA SER A 97 14.76 9.62 -10.79
C SER A 97 14.39 10.46 -9.57
N PRO A 98 14.24 9.88 -8.38
CA PRO A 98 14.03 10.67 -7.16
C PRO A 98 15.25 11.54 -6.85
N ARG A 99 15.02 12.80 -6.46
CA ARG A 99 16.07 13.68 -5.95
C ARG A 99 16.39 13.41 -4.49
N ASP A 100 15.41 12.92 -3.74
CA ASP A 100 15.61 12.49 -2.36
C ASP A 100 16.13 11.04 -2.36
N GLU A 101 17.32 10.83 -1.84
CA GLU A 101 17.97 9.51 -1.80
C GLU A 101 17.22 8.50 -0.93
N ARG A 102 16.33 8.98 -0.06
CA ARG A 102 15.50 8.12 0.81
C ARG A 102 14.30 7.54 0.08
N VAL A 103 14.01 8.00 -1.13
CA VAL A 103 12.94 7.47 -1.98
C VAL A 103 13.55 6.50 -2.98
N THR A 104 13.00 5.30 -3.03
CA THR A 104 13.45 4.23 -3.93
C THR A 104 12.27 3.78 -4.80
N LEU A 105 12.55 3.49 -6.06
CA LEU A 105 11.57 2.92 -6.99
C LEU A 105 11.78 1.42 -7.05
N THR A 106 10.71 0.64 -6.91
CA THR A 106 10.82 -0.82 -6.95
C THR A 106 9.56 -1.46 -7.56
N ARG A 107 9.71 -2.66 -8.05
CA ARG A 107 8.61 -3.45 -8.58
C ARG A 107 8.09 -4.41 -7.51
N VAL A 108 6.79 -4.41 -7.31
CA VAL A 108 6.10 -5.38 -6.48
C VAL A 108 5.56 -6.48 -7.41
N GLY A 109 5.95 -7.71 -7.15
CA GLY A 109 5.49 -8.87 -7.92
C GLY A 109 4.02 -9.20 -7.66
N ALA A 110 3.49 -10.14 -8.41
CA ALA A 110 2.13 -10.65 -8.18
C ALA A 110 2.00 -11.19 -6.76
N GLN A 111 0.88 -10.87 -6.11
CA GLN A 111 0.63 -11.22 -4.71
C GLN A 111 -0.77 -11.78 -4.52
N ARG A 112 -0.87 -12.72 -3.61
CA ARG A 112 -2.15 -13.25 -3.16
C ARG A 112 -2.35 -12.80 -1.70
N LEU A 113 -3.36 -11.98 -1.46
CA LEU A 113 -3.58 -11.32 -0.17
C LEU A 113 -5.01 -11.57 0.32
N GLY A 114 -5.14 -11.78 1.62
CA GLY A 114 -6.41 -11.61 2.31
C GLY A 114 -6.58 -10.15 2.66
N ALA A 115 -7.79 -9.62 2.55
CA ALA A 115 -8.10 -8.22 2.80
C ALA A 115 -9.40 -8.04 3.56
N VAL A 116 -9.41 -7.09 4.49
CA VAL A 116 -10.63 -6.61 5.14
C VAL A 116 -10.69 -5.09 5.03
N ARG A 117 -11.85 -4.60 4.64
CA ARG A 117 -12.14 -3.17 4.49
C ARG A 117 -12.90 -2.67 5.70
N TYR A 118 -12.54 -1.50 6.20
CA TYR A 118 -13.24 -0.86 7.32
C TYR A 118 -13.20 0.66 7.21
N SER A 119 -14.16 1.31 7.88
CA SER A 119 -14.18 2.76 8.05
C SER A 119 -13.64 3.12 9.41
N GLY A 120 -13.14 4.33 9.57
CA GLY A 120 -12.74 4.82 10.88
C GLY A 120 -11.47 5.64 10.89
N ARG A 121 -11.07 6.02 12.10
CA ARG A 121 -9.86 6.81 12.35
C ARG A 121 -8.60 6.02 12.04
N TRP A 122 -7.56 6.74 11.70
CA TRP A 122 -6.23 6.16 11.49
C TRP A 122 -5.54 5.97 12.83
N SER A 123 -5.81 4.86 13.48
CA SER A 123 -5.25 4.53 14.78
C SER A 123 -4.64 3.12 14.77
N ALA A 124 -3.60 2.93 15.59
CA ALA A 124 -2.99 1.63 15.77
C ALA A 124 -3.98 0.62 16.33
N SER A 125 -4.82 1.03 17.29
CA SER A 125 -5.82 0.14 17.90
C SER A 125 -6.88 -0.32 16.89
N GLY A 126 -7.33 0.56 16.01
CA GLY A 126 -8.28 0.20 14.95
C GLY A 126 -7.66 -0.76 13.94
N PHE A 127 -6.42 -0.51 13.57
CA PHE A 127 -5.66 -1.41 12.69
C PHE A 127 -5.50 -2.80 13.31
N GLU A 128 -5.07 -2.87 14.55
CA GLU A 128 -4.87 -4.15 15.27
C GLU A 128 -6.17 -4.93 15.44
N HIS A 129 -7.27 -4.24 15.75
CA HIS A 129 -8.58 -4.88 15.88
C HIS A 129 -9.01 -5.56 14.57
N HIS A 130 -8.87 -4.87 13.45
CA HIS A 130 -9.24 -5.41 12.14
C HIS A 130 -8.23 -6.45 11.63
N LEU A 131 -6.96 -6.32 12.01
CA LEU A 131 -5.94 -7.33 11.75
C LEU A 131 -6.28 -8.65 12.42
N ASP A 132 -6.66 -8.63 13.70
CA ASP A 132 -7.03 -9.83 14.44
C ASP A 132 -8.25 -10.50 13.81
N HIS A 133 -9.23 -9.71 13.41
CA HIS A 133 -10.42 -10.20 12.70
C HIS A 133 -10.03 -10.88 11.37
N LEU A 134 -9.21 -10.21 10.56
CA LEU A 134 -8.74 -10.76 9.29
C LEU A 134 -7.99 -12.09 9.48
N ARG A 135 -7.04 -12.11 10.42
CA ARG A 135 -6.24 -13.30 10.71
C ARG A 135 -7.13 -14.46 11.14
N SER A 136 -8.06 -14.23 12.06
CA SER A 136 -9.00 -15.25 12.53
C SER A 136 -9.86 -15.82 11.40
N ARG A 137 -10.36 -14.98 10.52
CA ARG A 137 -11.18 -15.42 9.39
C ARG A 137 -10.38 -16.23 8.38
N LEU A 138 -9.16 -15.82 8.09
CA LEU A 138 -8.28 -16.55 7.17
C LEU A 138 -7.92 -17.93 7.73
N GLU A 139 -7.50 -17.99 8.99
CA GLU A 139 -7.14 -19.24 9.65
C GLU A 139 -8.33 -20.22 9.75
N ALA A 140 -9.50 -19.70 10.12
CA ALA A 140 -10.73 -20.52 10.20
C ALA A 140 -11.15 -21.11 8.85
N ASN A 141 -10.70 -20.55 7.76
CA ASN A 141 -10.98 -21.02 6.39
C ASN A 141 -9.81 -21.74 5.73
N GLY A 142 -8.80 -22.13 6.51
CA GLY A 142 -7.70 -22.97 6.06
C GLY A 142 -6.55 -22.22 5.38
N TYR A 143 -6.52 -20.90 5.44
CA TYR A 143 -5.43 -20.10 4.90
C TYR A 143 -4.32 -19.90 5.92
N THR A 144 -3.08 -20.01 5.49
CA THR A 144 -1.91 -19.68 6.28
C THR A 144 -1.38 -18.32 5.89
N THR A 145 -1.26 -17.42 6.85
CA THR A 145 -0.74 -16.07 6.61
C THR A 145 0.77 -16.04 6.70
N VAL A 146 1.41 -15.21 5.90
CA VAL A 146 2.87 -15.03 5.89
C VAL A 146 3.23 -13.55 5.90
N GLY A 147 4.30 -13.20 6.59
CA GLY A 147 4.82 -11.83 6.63
C GLY A 147 4.02 -10.88 7.50
N GLU A 148 4.40 -9.62 7.41
CA GLU A 148 3.81 -8.55 8.19
C GLU A 148 2.53 -8.02 7.54
N PRO A 149 1.55 -7.56 8.35
CA PRO A 149 0.34 -6.97 7.82
C PRO A 149 0.62 -5.63 7.14
N ILE A 150 -0.21 -5.33 6.15
CA ILE A 150 -0.15 -4.08 5.40
C ILE A 150 -1.38 -3.24 5.77
N TRP A 151 -1.16 -1.98 6.11
CA TRP A 151 -2.22 -1.01 6.30
C TRP A 151 -2.35 -0.16 5.04
N ALA A 152 -3.53 -0.16 4.44
CA ALA A 152 -3.82 0.58 3.22
C ALA A 152 -4.82 1.70 3.51
N ARG A 153 -4.45 2.95 3.19
CA ARG A 153 -5.28 4.14 3.39
C ARG A 153 -5.66 4.73 2.05
N TYR A 154 -6.97 4.85 1.81
CA TYR A 154 -7.50 5.26 0.50
C TYR A 154 -7.92 6.72 0.43
N ASP A 155 -8.03 7.41 1.57
CA ASP A 155 -8.62 8.74 1.64
C ASP A 155 -7.67 9.77 2.25
N PRO A 156 -7.87 11.06 1.92
CA PRO A 156 -7.08 12.14 2.53
C PRO A 156 -7.53 12.44 3.96
N PRO A 157 -6.66 13.09 4.78
CA PRO A 157 -6.96 13.34 6.18
C PRO A 157 -8.13 14.28 6.45
N TRP A 158 -8.51 15.13 5.49
CA TRP A 158 -9.67 16.02 5.63
C TRP A 158 -11.02 15.35 5.41
N LYS A 159 -11.04 14.13 4.87
CA LYS A 159 -12.29 13.37 4.75
C LYS A 159 -12.77 12.98 6.14
N PRO A 160 -14.08 13.11 6.46
CA PRO A 160 -14.61 12.69 7.75
C PRO A 160 -14.22 11.26 8.07
N TRP A 161 -13.74 11.05 9.31
CA TRP A 161 -13.17 9.75 9.70
C TRP A 161 -14.11 8.57 9.49
N PHE A 162 -15.40 8.77 9.70
CA PHE A 162 -16.41 7.71 9.55
C PHE A 162 -16.72 7.35 8.09
N LEU A 163 -16.22 8.15 7.12
CA LEU A 163 -16.36 7.88 5.69
C LEU A 163 -15.05 7.37 5.05
N ARG A 164 -13.96 7.34 5.80
CA ARG A 164 -12.67 6.90 5.27
C ARG A 164 -12.68 5.41 5.00
N ARG A 165 -12.11 5.02 3.85
CA ARG A 165 -11.81 3.62 3.54
C ARG A 165 -10.42 3.28 4.03
N ASN A 166 -10.33 2.26 4.87
CA ASN A 166 -9.09 1.62 5.27
C ASN A 166 -9.15 0.15 4.91
N GLU A 167 -8.00 -0.45 4.72
CA GLU A 167 -7.90 -1.90 4.56
C GLU A 167 -6.71 -2.43 5.36
N VAL A 168 -6.86 -3.64 5.89
CA VAL A 168 -5.76 -4.46 6.38
C VAL A 168 -5.59 -5.60 5.40
N LEU A 169 -4.35 -5.85 5.01
CA LEU A 169 -3.98 -6.88 4.05
C LEU A 169 -2.95 -7.82 4.67
N LEU A 170 -3.11 -9.11 4.44
CA LEU A 170 -2.15 -10.15 4.84
C LEU A 170 -1.85 -11.05 3.66
N ALA A 171 -0.57 -11.26 3.38
CA ALA A 171 -0.17 -12.25 2.40
C ALA A 171 -0.54 -13.65 2.91
N ILE A 172 -0.99 -14.50 2.01
CA ILE A 172 -1.34 -15.88 2.31
C ILE A 172 -0.44 -16.82 1.51
N GLU A 173 -0.15 -18.00 2.07
CA GLU A 173 0.62 -19.02 1.37
C GLU A 173 -0.09 -19.47 0.11
N GLY A 174 0.69 -19.77 -0.89
CA GLY A 174 0.22 -20.17 -2.20
C GLY A 174 0.67 -19.18 -3.26
N ASP A 175 1.03 -19.69 -4.40
CA ASP A 175 1.53 -18.90 -5.51
C ASP A 175 0.38 -18.17 -6.20
N ALA A 176 0.48 -16.85 -6.31
CA ALA A 176 -0.46 -16.05 -7.10
C ALA A 176 -0.41 -16.41 -8.60
N GLY A 177 0.63 -17.08 -9.02
CA GLY A 177 0.86 -17.52 -10.39
C GLY A 177 0.63 -19.01 -10.66
N ALA A 178 0.33 -19.80 -9.62
CA ALA A 178 0.02 -21.21 -9.77
C ALA A 178 -1.47 -21.39 -10.12
N GLY A 179 -1.80 -21.28 -11.38
CA GLY A 179 -3.11 -21.55 -11.93
C GLY A 179 -3.07 -22.70 -12.91
#